data_996f83aa1ccb77e12795d217385a4e79
#
_entry.id   996f83aa1ccb77e12795d217385a4e79
#
_cell.length_a   1.000
_cell.length_b   1.000
_cell.length_c   1.000
_cell.angle_alpha   90.00
_cell.angle_beta   90.00
_cell.angle_gamma   90.00
#
_symmetry.space_group_name_H-M   'P 1'
#
loop_
_entity.id
_entity.type
_entity.pdbx_description
1 polymer ?
#
loop_
_entity_poly.entity_id
_entity_poly.type
_entity_poly.pdbx_seq_one_letter_code
_entity_poly.pdbx_strand_id
1 'polypeptide(L)'
;ISHKNELLVFKGPNRLSVHRITGSSPTGADAFARVPFVTGVGGINHNGLFRINDDLVFPSPRGIHSLAATAAFGDYVEAFLARPILSHYQDSLNHSALSTNWGVNFQSKGLAIWSFAPSGSSTKSVYLVYDYRFQPGRWASWGINTPYVAANCLAVMQTTGRKHTLFAGTEGGYVHQLTVSD
;
A
#
# COMPACT_ATOMS: atom_id res chain seq x y z
N ILE A 1 4.94 -4.07 11.06
CA ILE A 1 6.09 -3.73 10.23
C ILE A 1 7.15 -2.99 11.07
N SER A 2 8.42 -3.24 10.82
CA SER A 2 9.52 -2.48 11.43
C SER A 2 9.82 -1.23 10.59
N HIS A 3 9.95 -0.08 11.25
CA HIS A 3 10.28 1.20 10.63
C HIS A 3 11.08 2.06 11.61
N LYS A 4 12.24 2.57 11.18
CA LYS A 4 13.13 3.42 12.00
C LYS A 4 13.39 2.86 13.40
N ASN A 5 13.72 1.55 13.46
CA ASN A 5 13.96 0.79 14.71
C ASN A 5 12.73 0.66 15.65
N GLU A 6 11.54 0.99 15.18
CA GLU A 6 10.29 0.81 15.92
C GLU A 6 9.41 -0.24 15.27
N LEU A 7 8.66 -0.98 16.07
CA LEU A 7 7.62 -1.88 15.59
C LEU A 7 6.29 -1.13 15.54
N LEU A 8 5.74 -0.97 14.33
CA LEU A 8 4.46 -0.33 14.11
C LEU A 8 3.37 -1.36 13.83
N VAL A 9 2.22 -1.19 14.47
CA VAL A 9 1.02 -2.02 14.31
C VAL A 9 -0.10 -1.15 13.77
N PHE A 10 -0.55 -1.49 12.56
CA PHE A 10 -1.66 -0.81 11.89
C PHE A 10 -2.97 -1.53 12.22
N LYS A 11 -3.96 -0.80 12.65
CA LYS A 11 -5.31 -1.28 12.93
C LYS A 11 -6.30 -0.73 11.90
N GLY A 12 -7.19 -1.59 11.45
CA GLY A 12 -8.31 -1.29 10.58
C GLY A 12 -9.30 -2.46 10.58
N PRO A 13 -10.40 -2.42 9.84
CA PRO A 13 -11.08 -1.25 9.30
C PRO A 13 -11.94 -0.48 10.32
N ASN A 14 -12.34 -1.13 11.46
CA ASN A 14 -13.33 -0.57 12.38
C ASN A 14 -12.78 0.43 13.40
N ARG A 15 -11.47 0.37 13.68
CA ARG A 15 -10.77 1.30 14.58
C ARG A 15 -9.44 1.67 13.95
N LEU A 16 -9.47 2.64 13.06
CA LEU A 16 -8.31 3.11 12.34
C LEU A 16 -7.31 3.76 13.30
N SER A 17 -6.14 3.17 13.43
CA SER A 17 -5.04 3.70 14.24
C SER A 17 -3.72 3.03 13.89
N VAL A 18 -2.64 3.74 14.13
CA VAL A 18 -1.28 3.20 14.11
C VAL A 18 -0.75 3.25 15.53
N HIS A 19 -0.20 2.16 16.00
CA HIS A 19 0.42 2.04 17.32
C HIS A 19 1.89 1.73 17.17
N ARG A 20 2.67 2.27 18.09
CA ARG A 20 4.07 1.93 18.29
C ARG A 20 4.18 0.94 19.45
N ILE A 21 5.00 -0.07 19.29
CA ILE A 21 5.37 -0.97 20.39
C ILE A 21 6.68 -0.46 20.97
N THR A 22 6.67 -0.20 22.26
CA THR A 22 7.82 0.22 23.05
C THR A 22 8.18 -0.87 24.05
N GLY A 23 9.34 -0.73 24.69
CA GLY A 23 9.87 -1.71 25.64
C GLY A 23 10.90 -2.66 25.01
N SER A 24 11.71 -3.27 25.84
CA SER A 24 12.79 -4.18 25.44
C SER A 24 12.62 -5.62 25.97
N SER A 25 11.63 -5.84 26.82
CA SER A 25 11.39 -7.12 27.50
C SER A 25 9.91 -7.52 27.45
N PRO A 26 9.58 -8.83 27.43
CA PRO A 26 8.20 -9.25 27.55
C PRO A 26 7.60 -9.01 28.95
N THR A 27 8.44 -8.90 29.97
CA THR A 27 8.04 -8.73 31.37
C THR A 27 8.96 -7.75 32.11
N GLY A 28 8.49 -7.22 33.26
CA GLY A 28 9.28 -6.33 34.12
C GLY A 28 9.01 -4.86 33.86
N ALA A 29 9.90 -4.01 34.36
CA ALA A 29 9.75 -2.55 34.33
C ALA A 29 9.76 -1.96 32.92
N ASP A 30 10.44 -2.63 31.96
CA ASP A 30 10.51 -2.23 30.55
C ASP A 30 9.72 -3.23 29.65
N ALA A 31 8.56 -3.65 30.13
CA ALA A 31 7.70 -4.57 29.39
C ALA A 31 7.17 -3.93 28.10
N PHE A 32 6.94 -4.78 27.07
CA PHE A 32 6.34 -4.32 25.82
C PHE A 32 5.01 -3.63 26.06
N ALA A 33 4.92 -2.39 25.61
CA ALA A 33 3.72 -1.58 25.72
C ALA A 33 3.29 -1.07 24.34
N ARG A 34 1.97 -1.02 24.16
CA ARG A 34 1.36 -0.46 22.97
C ARG A 34 1.04 1.02 23.21
N VAL A 35 1.71 1.89 22.48
CA VAL A 35 1.50 3.34 22.56
C VAL A 35 0.79 3.83 21.30
N PRO A 36 -0.30 4.60 21.38
CA PRO A 36 -0.91 5.24 20.22
C PRO A 36 0.13 6.15 19.53
N PHE A 37 0.23 6.06 18.20
CA PHE A 37 1.09 6.91 17.39
C PHE A 37 0.27 7.86 16.52
N VAL A 38 -0.71 7.31 15.78
CA VAL A 38 -1.68 8.08 14.99
C VAL A 38 -3.07 7.49 15.23
N THR A 39 -4.07 8.34 15.38
CA THR A 39 -5.49 7.97 15.51
C THR A 39 -6.29 8.50 14.33
N GLY A 40 -7.38 7.80 13.97
CA GLY A 40 -8.24 8.17 12.84
C GLY A 40 -7.78 7.61 11.49
N VAL A 41 -6.52 7.20 11.38
CA VAL A 41 -5.95 6.61 10.16
C VAL A 41 -5.29 5.28 10.50
N GLY A 42 -5.48 4.28 9.65
CA GLY A 42 -4.88 2.96 9.82
C GLY A 42 -4.93 2.15 8.52
N GLY A 43 -4.11 1.11 8.44
CA GLY A 43 -4.04 0.24 7.26
C GLY A 43 -5.19 -0.76 7.23
N ILE A 44 -5.70 -1.05 6.05
CA ILE A 44 -6.76 -2.05 5.82
C ILE A 44 -6.20 -3.45 5.59
N ASN A 45 -4.99 -3.53 5.07
CA ASN A 45 -4.39 -4.81 4.70
C ASN A 45 -2.87 -4.76 4.90
N HIS A 46 -2.34 -5.85 5.43
CA HIS A 46 -0.91 -6.08 5.57
C HIS A 46 -0.17 -6.07 4.22
N ASN A 47 -0.77 -6.67 3.19
CA ASN A 47 -0.13 -6.82 1.88
C ASN A 47 -0.09 -5.53 1.05
N GLY A 48 -0.87 -4.52 1.41
CA GLY A 48 -0.85 -3.21 0.76
C GLY A 48 0.10 -2.21 1.39
N LEU A 49 0.76 -2.58 2.50
CA LEU A 49 1.60 -1.71 3.29
C LEU A 49 3.07 -2.01 3.02
N PHE A 50 3.83 -1.03 2.58
CA PHE A 50 5.26 -1.17 2.30
C PHE A 50 6.00 0.17 2.43
N ARG A 51 7.33 0.11 2.31
CA ARG A 51 8.20 1.28 2.41
C ARG A 51 8.49 1.87 1.03
N ILE A 52 8.42 3.21 0.95
CA ILE A 52 8.99 4.02 -0.13
C ILE A 52 10.04 4.93 0.51
N ASN A 53 11.31 4.76 0.14
CA ASN A 53 12.42 5.44 0.79
C ASN A 53 12.35 5.27 2.32
N ASP A 54 12.31 6.37 3.08
CA ASP A 54 12.23 6.39 4.54
C ASP A 54 10.80 6.57 5.08
N ASP A 55 9.78 6.38 4.24
CA ASP A 55 8.40 6.49 4.64
C ASP A 55 7.64 5.18 4.44
N LEU A 56 6.58 4.98 5.22
CA LEU A 56 5.63 3.89 5.04
C LEU A 56 4.39 4.41 4.33
N VAL A 57 3.97 3.69 3.29
CA VAL A 57 2.75 3.98 2.56
C VAL A 57 1.76 2.85 2.71
N PHE A 58 0.49 3.19 2.85
CA PHE A 58 -0.56 2.21 3.11
C PHE A 58 -1.93 2.68 2.64
N PRO A 59 -2.75 1.79 2.10
CA PRO A 59 -4.17 2.04 1.83
C PRO A 59 -4.98 2.08 3.12
N SER A 60 -5.93 2.99 3.16
CA SER A 60 -6.98 3.08 4.18
C SER A 60 -8.35 3.11 3.49
N PRO A 61 -9.47 3.02 4.22
CA PRO A 61 -10.79 3.18 3.60
C PRO A 61 -11.00 4.54 2.92
N ARG A 62 -10.23 5.55 3.30
CA ARG A 62 -10.39 6.94 2.82
C ARG A 62 -9.45 7.30 1.69
N GLY A 63 -8.34 6.58 1.50
CA GLY A 63 -7.33 6.85 0.48
C GLY A 63 -6.01 6.15 0.78
N ILE A 64 -4.97 6.48 0.02
CA ILE A 64 -3.62 6.00 0.27
C ILE A 64 -2.85 7.09 1.03
N HIS A 65 -2.24 6.69 2.13
CA HIS A 65 -1.56 7.58 3.07
C HIS A 65 -0.05 7.35 3.08
N SER A 66 0.66 8.41 3.41
CA SER A 66 2.04 8.43 3.87
C SER A 66 2.04 8.51 5.39
N LEU A 67 2.83 7.69 6.06
CA LEU A 67 2.91 7.70 7.52
C LEU A 67 3.51 9.01 8.03
N ALA A 68 4.54 9.53 7.36
CA ALA A 68 5.18 10.79 7.73
C ALA A 68 4.21 11.97 7.63
N ALA A 69 3.46 12.07 6.53
CA ALA A 69 2.44 13.11 6.38
C ALA A 69 1.30 12.95 7.40
N THR A 70 0.85 11.71 7.63
CA THR A 70 -0.20 11.43 8.61
C THR A 70 0.24 11.73 10.05
N ALA A 71 1.50 11.44 10.40
CA ALA A 71 2.06 11.76 11.71
C ALA A 71 2.16 13.28 11.94
N ALA A 72 2.42 14.05 10.86
CA ALA A 72 2.55 15.51 10.92
C ALA A 72 1.21 16.24 10.91
N PHE A 73 0.24 15.77 10.11
CA PHE A 73 -1.00 16.50 9.82
C PHE A 73 -2.28 15.77 10.26
N GLY A 74 -2.18 14.55 10.81
CA GLY A 74 -3.34 13.76 11.20
C GLY A 74 -4.15 13.26 9.99
N ASP A 75 -5.48 13.16 10.17
CA ASP A 75 -6.43 12.63 9.17
C ASP A 75 -7.00 13.74 8.25
N TYR A 76 -6.20 14.71 7.87
CA TYR A 76 -6.60 15.72 6.90
C TYR A 76 -6.42 15.20 5.47
N VAL A 77 -7.41 15.49 4.61
CA VAL A 77 -7.40 15.08 3.19
C VAL A 77 -6.17 15.64 2.45
N GLU A 78 -5.69 16.80 2.85
CA GLU A 78 -4.50 17.44 2.32
C GLU A 78 -3.22 16.63 2.52
N ALA A 79 -3.18 15.79 3.56
CA ALA A 79 -2.06 14.90 3.86
C ALA A 79 -2.12 13.55 3.11
N PHE A 80 -3.21 13.26 2.39
CA PHE A 80 -3.32 12.01 1.66
C PHE A 80 -2.39 12.00 0.45
N LEU A 81 -1.57 10.97 0.36
CA LEU A 81 -0.74 10.74 -0.81
C LEU A 81 -1.60 10.64 -2.09
N ALA A 82 -2.76 10.01 -1.99
CA ALA A 82 -3.72 9.82 -3.07
C ALA A 82 -4.66 11.03 -3.31
N ARG A 83 -4.42 12.20 -2.72
CA ARG A 83 -5.27 13.37 -2.91
C ARG A 83 -5.59 13.69 -4.39
N PRO A 84 -4.61 13.64 -5.33
CA PRO A 84 -4.89 13.93 -6.74
C PRO A 84 -5.84 12.94 -7.42
N ILE A 85 -5.99 11.73 -6.88
CA ILE A 85 -6.85 10.66 -7.43
C ILE A 85 -7.95 10.25 -6.45
N LEU A 86 -8.28 11.10 -5.48
CA LEU A 86 -9.16 10.73 -4.37
C LEU A 86 -10.56 10.35 -4.85
N SER A 87 -11.14 11.08 -5.81
CA SER A 87 -12.42 10.73 -6.40
C SER A 87 -12.39 9.37 -7.10
N HIS A 88 -11.33 9.09 -7.87
CA HIS A 88 -11.17 7.78 -8.49
C HIS A 88 -11.05 6.66 -7.44
N TYR A 89 -10.30 6.89 -6.36
CA TYR A 89 -10.18 5.93 -5.27
C TYR A 89 -11.52 5.67 -4.58
N GLN A 90 -12.32 6.70 -4.34
CA GLN A 90 -13.58 6.59 -3.62
C GLN A 90 -14.74 6.09 -4.48
N ASP A 91 -14.81 6.50 -5.75
CA ASP A 91 -15.97 6.24 -6.60
C ASP A 91 -15.80 5.01 -7.49
N SER A 92 -14.56 4.69 -7.88
CA SER A 92 -14.29 3.65 -8.88
C SER A 92 -13.82 2.32 -8.29
N LEU A 93 -13.44 2.27 -7.00
CA LEU A 93 -12.98 1.05 -6.36
C LEU A 93 -14.07 0.38 -5.52
N ASN A 94 -13.95 -0.94 -5.38
CA ASN A 94 -14.83 -1.70 -4.51
C ASN A 94 -14.37 -1.61 -3.05
N HIS A 95 -15.01 -0.77 -2.26
CA HIS A 95 -14.67 -0.54 -0.85
C HIS A 95 -14.86 -1.79 0.03
N SER A 96 -15.77 -2.69 -0.31
CA SER A 96 -15.93 -3.96 0.39
C SER A 96 -14.78 -4.93 0.16
N ALA A 97 -14.06 -4.78 -0.94
CA ALA A 97 -12.90 -5.60 -1.30
C ALA A 97 -11.54 -4.92 -1.03
N LEU A 98 -11.51 -3.74 -0.44
CA LEU A 98 -10.25 -3.03 -0.17
C LEU A 98 -9.26 -3.85 0.67
N SER A 99 -9.76 -4.71 1.58
CA SER A 99 -8.92 -5.57 2.42
C SER A 99 -8.18 -6.66 1.62
N THR A 100 -8.55 -6.90 0.37
CA THR A 100 -7.87 -7.88 -0.51
C THR A 100 -6.76 -7.26 -1.34
N ASN A 101 -6.55 -5.94 -1.28
CA ASN A 101 -5.52 -5.26 -2.06
C ASN A 101 -4.13 -5.87 -1.86
N TRP A 102 -3.27 -5.68 -2.84
CA TRP A 102 -1.86 -6.04 -2.76
C TRP A 102 -1.03 -4.88 -3.28
N GLY A 103 0.09 -4.61 -2.64
CA GLY A 103 0.96 -3.53 -3.04
C GLY A 103 2.41 -3.96 -3.12
N VAL A 104 3.18 -3.27 -3.95
CA VAL A 104 4.61 -3.51 -4.12
C VAL A 104 5.36 -2.21 -4.42
N ASN A 105 6.57 -2.10 -3.89
CA ASN A 105 7.52 -1.07 -4.28
C ASN A 105 8.42 -1.60 -5.40
N PHE A 106 8.26 -1.07 -6.61
CA PHE A 106 9.16 -1.31 -7.72
C PHE A 106 10.28 -0.27 -7.73
N GLN A 107 11.17 -0.38 -6.75
CA GLN A 107 12.17 0.64 -6.44
C GLN A 107 13.07 1.00 -7.62
N SER A 108 13.49 0.02 -8.44
CA SER A 108 14.38 0.29 -9.59
C SER A 108 13.73 1.14 -10.69
N LYS A 109 12.39 1.24 -10.69
CA LYS A 109 11.62 2.10 -11.60
C LYS A 109 11.03 3.31 -10.89
N GLY A 110 11.20 3.42 -9.57
CA GLY A 110 10.61 4.51 -8.77
C GLY A 110 9.09 4.48 -8.70
N LEU A 111 8.49 3.28 -8.76
CA LEU A 111 7.04 3.11 -8.80
C LEU A 111 6.54 2.35 -7.57
N ALA A 112 5.48 2.86 -6.98
CA ALA A 112 4.67 2.14 -6.01
C ALA A 112 3.36 1.72 -6.67
N ILE A 113 3.01 0.44 -6.58
CA ILE A 113 1.91 -0.14 -7.35
C ILE A 113 1.00 -0.90 -6.40
N TRP A 114 -0.30 -0.64 -6.48
CA TRP A 114 -1.33 -1.39 -5.74
C TRP A 114 -2.35 -1.96 -6.70
N SER A 115 -2.79 -3.20 -6.46
CA SER A 115 -3.91 -3.83 -7.18
C SER A 115 -5.18 -3.73 -6.36
N PHE A 116 -6.27 -3.29 -7.00
CA PHE A 116 -7.60 -3.14 -6.40
C PHE A 116 -8.68 -3.76 -7.29
N ALA A 117 -9.79 -4.10 -6.67
CA ALA A 117 -11.01 -4.45 -7.39
C ALA A 117 -11.79 -3.18 -7.76
N PRO A 118 -12.27 -3.03 -8.99
CA PRO A 118 -13.16 -1.94 -9.36
C PRO A 118 -14.54 -2.09 -8.71
N SER A 119 -15.30 -1.00 -8.66
CA SER A 119 -16.67 -0.99 -8.16
C SER A 119 -17.52 -2.08 -8.87
N GLY A 120 -18.29 -2.81 -8.09
CA GLY A 120 -19.12 -3.92 -8.61
C GLY A 120 -18.37 -5.23 -8.90
N SER A 121 -17.06 -5.32 -8.65
CA SER A 121 -16.27 -6.54 -8.86
C SER A 121 -15.48 -6.90 -7.59
N SER A 122 -15.18 -8.19 -7.41
CA SER A 122 -14.21 -8.66 -6.41
C SER A 122 -12.85 -8.96 -7.03
N THR A 123 -12.74 -8.99 -8.34
CA THR A 123 -11.52 -9.29 -9.09
C THR A 123 -10.63 -8.06 -9.21
N LYS A 124 -9.38 -8.17 -8.80
CA LYS A 124 -8.42 -7.06 -8.79
C LYS A 124 -7.85 -6.78 -10.18
N SER A 125 -8.51 -5.90 -10.93
CA SER A 125 -8.15 -5.54 -12.31
C SER A 125 -7.73 -4.08 -12.49
N VAL A 126 -7.70 -3.30 -11.40
CA VAL A 126 -7.24 -1.91 -11.41
C VAL A 126 -5.93 -1.82 -10.67
N TYR A 127 -4.93 -1.22 -11.30
CA TYR A 127 -3.66 -0.89 -10.65
C TYR A 127 -3.58 0.61 -10.47
N LEU A 128 -3.40 1.05 -9.23
CA LEU A 128 -3.01 2.42 -8.93
C LEU A 128 -1.50 2.49 -8.82
N VAL A 129 -0.91 3.35 -9.61
CA VAL A 129 0.54 3.51 -9.74
C VAL A 129 0.94 4.90 -9.31
N TYR A 130 1.82 4.98 -8.34
CA TYR A 130 2.42 6.23 -7.88
C TYR A 130 3.89 6.27 -8.31
N ASP A 131 4.21 7.23 -9.16
CA ASP A 131 5.58 7.50 -9.59
C ASP A 131 6.20 8.55 -8.67
N TYR A 132 7.09 8.10 -7.80
CA TYR A 132 7.75 8.93 -6.81
C TYR A 132 9.12 9.47 -7.26
N ARG A 133 9.48 9.30 -8.53
CA ARG A 133 10.66 9.96 -9.13
C ARG A 133 10.44 11.47 -9.29
N PHE A 134 9.19 11.90 -9.34
CA PHE A 134 8.81 13.30 -9.47
C PHE A 134 8.48 13.94 -8.12
N GLN A 135 8.60 15.27 -8.06
CA GLN A 135 8.20 16.09 -6.90
C GLN A 135 7.27 17.23 -7.41
N PRO A 136 5.97 17.20 -7.12
CA PRO A 136 5.22 16.13 -6.44
C PRO A 136 5.13 14.87 -7.29
N GLY A 137 4.94 13.72 -6.64
CA GLY A 137 4.78 12.44 -7.32
C GLY A 137 3.55 12.40 -8.22
N ARG A 138 3.59 11.55 -9.23
CA ARG A 138 2.53 11.44 -10.23
C ARG A 138 1.73 10.16 -10.06
N TRP A 139 0.44 10.23 -10.34
CA TRP A 139 -0.44 9.09 -10.30
C TRP A 139 -0.88 8.66 -11.69
N ALA A 140 -0.99 7.36 -11.87
CA ALA A 140 -1.58 6.73 -13.04
C ALA A 140 -2.49 5.58 -12.60
N SER A 141 -3.51 5.28 -13.38
CA SER A 141 -4.31 4.09 -13.24
C SER A 141 -4.08 3.20 -14.45
N TRP A 142 -3.68 1.95 -14.21
CA TRP A 142 -3.61 0.94 -15.24
C TRP A 142 -4.83 0.02 -15.12
N GLY A 143 -5.67 0.02 -16.13
CA GLY A 143 -6.75 -0.95 -16.27
C GLY A 143 -6.26 -2.15 -17.06
N ILE A 144 -6.63 -3.34 -16.63
CA ILE A 144 -6.33 -4.57 -17.36
C ILE A 144 -7.64 -5.08 -17.94
N ASN A 145 -7.78 -4.95 -19.24
CA ASN A 145 -8.97 -5.39 -19.99
C ASN A 145 -9.05 -6.92 -20.21
N THR A 146 -8.06 -7.67 -19.68
CA THR A 146 -8.06 -9.13 -19.83
C THR A 146 -8.22 -9.79 -18.47
N PRO A 147 -9.16 -10.74 -18.30
CA PRO A 147 -9.38 -11.45 -17.03
C PRO A 147 -8.15 -12.25 -16.56
N TYR A 148 -7.20 -12.47 -17.45
CA TYR A 148 -6.01 -13.27 -17.19
C TYR A 148 -4.93 -12.57 -16.34
N VAL A 149 -5.02 -11.27 -16.09
CA VAL A 149 -3.99 -10.51 -15.38
C VAL A 149 -4.53 -9.79 -14.12
N ALA A 150 -5.67 -10.25 -13.62
CA ALA A 150 -6.15 -9.81 -12.32
C ALA A 150 -5.20 -10.29 -11.23
N ALA A 151 -4.41 -9.38 -10.68
CA ALA A 151 -3.37 -9.75 -9.72
C ALA A 151 -3.92 -9.95 -8.32
N ASN A 152 -3.90 -11.17 -7.84
CA ASN A 152 -4.10 -11.49 -6.44
C ASN A 152 -2.90 -11.11 -5.58
N CYS A 153 -1.71 -11.20 -6.15
CA CYS A 153 -0.48 -10.76 -5.50
C CYS A 153 0.47 -10.12 -6.52
N LEU A 154 1.35 -9.27 -6.03
CA LEU A 154 2.39 -8.60 -6.79
C LEU A 154 3.74 -8.86 -6.14
N ALA A 155 4.77 -9.05 -6.94
CA ALA A 155 6.14 -9.18 -6.46
C ALA A 155 7.12 -8.54 -7.45
N VAL A 156 8.17 -7.94 -6.92
CA VAL A 156 9.33 -7.52 -7.72
C VAL A 156 10.46 -8.48 -7.39
N MET A 157 10.97 -9.15 -8.42
CA MET A 157 12.07 -10.10 -8.27
C MET A 157 13.22 -9.71 -9.20
N GLN A 158 14.43 -10.01 -8.76
CA GLN A 158 15.61 -9.90 -9.59
C GLN A 158 15.72 -11.11 -10.51
N THR A 159 15.73 -10.87 -11.80
CA THR A 159 15.90 -11.89 -12.84
C THR A 159 17.35 -11.96 -13.30
N THR A 160 17.65 -12.86 -14.23
CA THR A 160 18.97 -13.01 -14.84
C THR A 160 19.48 -11.65 -15.35
N GLY A 161 20.75 -11.37 -15.12
CA GLY A 161 21.36 -10.08 -15.51
C GLY A 161 21.07 -8.92 -14.55
N ARG A 162 20.62 -9.20 -13.32
CA ARG A 162 20.33 -8.19 -12.27
C ARG A 162 19.18 -7.24 -12.62
N LYS A 163 18.33 -7.60 -13.56
CA LYS A 163 17.16 -6.82 -13.93
C LYS A 163 16.03 -7.08 -12.92
N HIS A 164 15.49 -6.03 -12.33
CA HIS A 164 14.27 -6.14 -11.54
C HIS A 164 13.05 -6.20 -12.45
N THR A 165 12.16 -7.13 -12.17
CA THR A 165 10.98 -7.40 -13.00
C THR A 165 9.76 -7.53 -12.09
N LEU A 166 8.65 -6.94 -12.51
CA LEU A 166 7.37 -7.01 -11.82
C LEU A 166 6.62 -8.27 -12.26
N PHE A 167 6.12 -9.03 -11.29
CA PHE A 167 5.31 -10.21 -11.51
C PHE A 167 3.95 -10.07 -10.83
N ALA A 168 2.93 -10.66 -11.43
CA ALA A 168 1.58 -10.76 -10.90
C ALA A 168 1.16 -12.22 -10.83
N GLY A 169 0.74 -12.68 -9.66
CA GLY A 169 0.07 -13.97 -9.49
C GLY A 169 -1.44 -13.79 -9.58
N THR A 170 -2.12 -14.64 -10.35
CA THR A 170 -3.55 -14.53 -10.65
C THR A 170 -4.37 -15.63 -9.98
N GLU A 171 -5.69 -15.46 -9.93
CA GLU A 171 -6.64 -16.46 -9.42
C GLU A 171 -6.58 -17.78 -10.19
N GLY A 172 -6.27 -17.73 -11.47
CA GLY A 172 -6.12 -18.93 -12.31
C GLY A 172 -4.84 -19.74 -12.05
N GLY A 173 -4.03 -19.37 -11.06
CA GLY A 173 -2.78 -20.06 -10.72
C GLY A 173 -1.61 -19.71 -11.64
N TYR A 174 -1.74 -18.71 -12.49
CA TYR A 174 -0.67 -18.28 -13.38
C TYR A 174 0.15 -17.15 -12.76
N VAL A 175 1.42 -17.11 -13.14
CA VAL A 175 2.33 -15.99 -12.84
C VAL A 175 2.66 -15.28 -14.13
N HIS A 176 2.32 -14.01 -14.22
CA HIS A 176 2.59 -13.17 -15.39
C HIS A 176 3.71 -12.18 -15.08
N GLN A 177 4.62 -12.03 -16.04
CA GLN A 177 5.55 -10.93 -16.03
C GLN A 177 4.84 -9.69 -16.57
N LEU A 178 4.82 -8.62 -15.79
CA LEU A 178 4.28 -7.35 -16.22
C LEU A 178 5.41 -6.48 -16.80
N THR A 179 5.25 -6.08 -18.05
CA THR A 179 6.19 -5.17 -18.69
C THR A 179 5.76 -3.74 -18.43
N VAL A 180 6.60 -3.00 -17.73
CA VAL A 180 6.44 -1.56 -17.54
C VAL A 180 7.29 -0.88 -18.61
N SER A 181 6.65 -0.33 -19.64
CA SER A 181 7.33 0.53 -20.61
C SER A 181 7.67 1.87 -19.96
N ASP A 182 8.80 2.42 -20.32
CA ASP A 182 9.24 3.75 -19.89
C ASP A 182 8.44 4.85 -20.59
#